data_f3f61a3e7a4e23a375028aeadff55867
#
_entry.id   f3f61a3e7a4e23a375028aeadff55867
#
_cell.length_a   1.000
_cell.length_b   1.000
_cell.length_c   1.000
_cell.angle_alpha   90.00
_cell.angle_beta   90.00
_cell.angle_gamma   90.00
#
_symmetry.space_group_name_H-M   'P 1'
#
loop_
_entity.id
_entity.type
_entity.pdbx_description
1 polymer ?
#
loop_
_entity_poly.entity_id
_entity_poly.type
_entity_poly.pdbx_seq_one_letter_code
_entity_poly.pdbx_strand_id
1 'polypeptide(L)'
;MNSSNAIGMVVKVLMLALVAWLLPVVALVYILFGIVDVARHKNIDGALLKSYFLGNGVLTWLLTPFNLLTDLISGRNPVIWRPEDFSGEHREEIEDLLKAFDDNKETIISEIGKQMEGKKRGMVFFKWYDKPGDQSIADFNREWKYIKTIGVSVFNAKEATRLHYGPVRVTVRLLYNLNPRKSDDIFLEVDGKKYFWHEDPLIIFDDTVNHRSINGEDWPRFVAFVDVLRPSRFTALQNAMVAIVAACQKFNGVFYTNWTQMKMKGQAKG
;
A
#
# COMPACT_ATOMS: atom_id res chain seq x y z
N MET A 1 -5.35 -19.52 19.21
CA MET A 1 -4.23 -18.58 18.98
C MET A 1 -2.97 -19.42 18.89
N ASN A 2 -2.26 -19.41 17.76
CA ASN A 2 -1.07 -20.24 17.55
C ASN A 2 0.01 -19.83 18.55
N SER A 3 0.72 -20.77 19.19
CA SER A 3 1.74 -20.53 20.23
C SER A 3 2.81 -19.52 19.77
N SER A 4 3.21 -19.55 18.51
CA SER A 4 4.17 -18.61 17.93
C SER A 4 3.66 -17.14 17.92
N ASN A 5 2.37 -16.91 17.72
CA ASN A 5 1.76 -15.58 17.79
C ASN A 5 1.67 -15.05 19.23
N ALA A 6 1.47 -15.93 20.20
CA ALA A 6 1.46 -15.56 21.61
C ALA A 6 2.86 -15.15 22.10
N ILE A 7 3.88 -15.90 21.74
CA ILE A 7 5.28 -15.58 22.07
C ILE A 7 5.69 -14.25 21.46
N GLY A 8 5.39 -14.02 20.18
CA GLY A 8 5.69 -12.74 19.50
C GLY A 8 5.01 -11.54 20.17
N MET A 9 3.77 -11.71 20.66
CA MET A 9 3.06 -10.65 21.40
C MET A 9 3.70 -10.38 22.75
N VAL A 10 4.07 -11.41 23.51
CA VAL A 10 4.76 -11.28 24.80
C VAL A 10 6.08 -10.53 24.64
N VAL A 11 6.89 -10.90 23.63
CA VAL A 11 8.16 -10.21 23.35
C VAL A 11 7.94 -8.72 23.05
N LYS A 12 6.94 -8.35 22.25
CA LYS A 12 6.63 -6.94 21.97
C LYS A 12 6.22 -6.18 23.24
N VAL A 13 5.39 -6.76 24.08
CA VAL A 13 4.97 -6.14 25.35
C VAL A 13 6.17 -5.92 26.28
N LEU A 14 7.06 -6.91 26.39
CA LEU A 14 8.27 -6.79 27.23
C LEU A 14 9.23 -5.72 26.70
N MET A 15 9.41 -5.63 25.38
CA MET A 15 10.22 -4.58 24.76
C MET A 15 9.64 -3.19 25.00
N LEU A 16 8.33 -3.01 24.86
CA LEU A 16 7.65 -1.74 25.12
C LEU A 16 7.76 -1.35 26.60
N ALA A 17 7.60 -2.30 27.52
CA ALA A 17 7.77 -2.06 28.95
C ALA A 17 9.21 -1.64 29.29
N LEU A 18 10.20 -2.28 28.68
CA LEU A 18 11.61 -1.92 28.86
C LEU A 18 11.91 -0.51 28.37
N VAL A 19 11.40 -0.15 27.17
CA VAL A 19 11.55 1.21 26.62
C VAL A 19 10.85 2.24 27.53
N ALA A 20 9.65 1.94 28.02
CA ALA A 20 8.92 2.83 28.92
C ALA A 20 9.66 3.04 30.25
N TRP A 21 10.35 2.01 30.74
CA TRP A 21 11.15 2.11 31.97
C TRP A 21 12.47 2.87 31.77
N LEU A 22 13.18 2.61 30.65
CA LEU A 22 14.48 3.24 30.39
C LEU A 22 14.35 4.67 29.83
N LEU A 23 13.30 4.94 29.03
CA LEU A 23 13.08 6.20 28.32
C LEU A 23 11.63 6.67 28.47
N PRO A 24 11.17 6.99 29.69
CA PRO A 24 9.75 7.25 29.96
C PRO A 24 9.18 8.44 29.17
N VAL A 25 9.96 9.48 28.94
CA VAL A 25 9.53 10.65 28.15
C VAL A 25 9.35 10.27 26.69
N VAL A 26 10.28 9.50 26.12
CA VAL A 26 10.18 9.02 24.73
C VAL A 26 8.96 8.11 24.57
N ALA A 27 8.75 7.19 25.50
CA ALA A 27 7.58 6.31 25.49
C ALA A 27 6.27 7.10 25.56
N LEU A 28 6.18 8.11 26.42
CA LEU A 28 5.01 8.98 26.54
C LEU A 28 4.74 9.72 25.22
N VAL A 29 5.76 10.31 24.60
CA VAL A 29 5.65 11.02 23.29
C VAL A 29 5.14 10.06 22.21
N TYR A 30 5.67 8.84 22.13
CA TYR A 30 5.20 7.86 21.15
C TYR A 30 3.78 7.35 21.40
N ILE A 31 3.37 7.24 22.66
CA ILE A 31 1.97 6.92 23.01
C ILE A 31 1.05 8.06 22.54
N LEU A 32 1.41 9.32 22.80
CA LEU A 32 0.63 10.48 22.36
C LEU A 32 0.52 10.54 20.83
N PHE A 33 1.62 10.33 20.12
CA PHE A 33 1.59 10.24 18.65
C PHE A 33 0.66 9.11 18.19
N GLY A 34 0.74 7.93 18.81
CA GLY A 34 -0.14 6.80 18.48
C GLY A 34 -1.62 7.11 18.74
N ILE A 35 -1.95 7.82 19.82
CA ILE A 35 -3.31 8.26 20.12
C ILE A 35 -3.83 9.21 19.04
N VAL A 36 -3.03 10.20 18.64
CA VAL A 36 -3.37 11.15 17.56
C VAL A 36 -3.60 10.40 16.26
N ASP A 37 -2.77 9.41 15.95
CA ASP A 37 -2.89 8.65 14.72
C ASP A 37 -4.13 7.73 14.71
N VAL A 38 -4.39 7.04 15.81
CA VAL A 38 -5.57 6.18 15.97
C VAL A 38 -6.88 6.98 15.91
N ALA A 39 -6.88 8.23 16.41
CA ALA A 39 -8.05 9.10 16.40
C ALA A 39 -8.59 9.43 14.99
N ARG A 40 -7.84 9.11 13.93
CA ARG A 40 -8.29 9.24 12.52
C ARG A 40 -9.29 8.15 12.09
N HIS A 41 -9.32 7.03 12.80
CA HIS A 41 -10.23 5.92 12.48
C HIS A 41 -11.65 6.23 12.96
N LYS A 42 -12.63 5.82 12.15
CA LYS A 42 -14.05 6.06 12.48
C LYS A 42 -14.55 5.21 13.65
N ASN A 43 -14.07 3.97 13.71
CA ASN A 43 -14.49 3.01 14.73
C ASN A 43 -13.25 2.58 15.54
N ILE A 44 -13.10 3.12 16.75
CA ILE A 44 -11.99 2.80 17.64
C ILE A 44 -12.50 1.79 18.66
N ASP A 45 -12.05 0.54 18.55
CA ASP A 45 -12.34 -0.55 19.47
C ASP A 45 -11.06 -1.22 19.97
N GLY A 46 -11.21 -2.14 20.91
CA GLY A 46 -10.08 -2.87 21.47
C GLY A 46 -9.32 -3.73 20.45
N ALA A 47 -9.98 -4.20 19.40
CA ALA A 47 -9.36 -4.98 18.33
C ALA A 47 -8.46 -4.11 17.46
N LEU A 48 -8.92 -2.91 17.11
CA LEU A 48 -8.12 -1.92 16.37
C LEU A 48 -6.90 -1.49 17.20
N LEU A 49 -7.08 -1.12 18.48
CA LEU A 49 -5.98 -0.72 19.36
C LEU A 49 -4.93 -1.84 19.50
N LYS A 50 -5.37 -3.08 19.71
CA LYS A 50 -4.47 -4.23 19.76
C LYS A 50 -3.74 -4.46 18.43
N SER A 51 -4.42 -4.35 17.31
CA SER A 51 -3.84 -4.49 15.98
C SER A 51 -2.82 -3.39 15.71
N TYR A 52 -3.13 -2.15 16.07
CA TYR A 52 -2.28 -0.99 15.84
C TYR A 52 -1.01 -1.02 16.70
N PHE A 53 -1.13 -1.18 18.03
CA PHE A 53 0.00 -1.09 18.96
C PHE A 53 0.78 -2.40 19.13
N LEU A 54 0.16 -3.56 18.95
CA LEU A 54 0.76 -4.87 19.21
C LEU A 54 0.74 -5.82 18.00
N GLY A 55 0.00 -5.45 16.94
CA GLY A 55 -0.18 -6.24 15.73
C GLY A 55 0.69 -5.77 14.56
N ASN A 56 0.09 -5.75 13.39
CA ASN A 56 0.75 -5.34 12.14
C ASN A 56 0.82 -3.81 11.95
N GLY A 57 0.12 -3.03 12.77
CA GLY A 57 0.19 -1.56 12.81
C GLY A 57 1.41 -1.00 13.56
N VAL A 58 2.21 -1.84 14.23
CA VAL A 58 3.37 -1.38 15.02
C VAL A 58 4.34 -0.54 14.18
N LEU A 59 4.59 -0.91 12.94
CA LEU A 59 5.47 -0.13 12.07
C LEU A 59 4.88 1.23 11.71
N THR A 60 3.57 1.29 11.46
CA THR A 60 2.85 2.55 11.24
C THR A 60 2.96 3.44 12.47
N TRP A 61 2.76 2.85 13.67
CA TRP A 61 2.93 3.55 14.93
C TRP A 61 4.35 4.09 15.14
N LEU A 62 5.38 3.28 14.92
CA LEU A 62 6.77 3.72 15.02
C LEU A 62 7.12 4.84 14.03
N LEU A 63 6.47 4.86 12.87
CA LEU A 63 6.63 5.91 11.86
C LEU A 63 5.64 7.07 12.02
N THR A 64 4.86 7.12 13.11
CA THR A 64 3.88 8.20 13.33
C THR A 64 4.49 9.60 13.32
N PRO A 65 5.68 9.89 13.91
CA PRO A 65 6.28 11.22 13.80
C PRO A 65 6.50 11.64 12.34
N PHE A 66 6.96 10.70 11.50
CA PHE A 66 7.13 10.91 10.07
C PHE A 66 5.78 11.11 9.35
N ASN A 67 4.77 10.33 9.72
CA ASN A 67 3.43 10.43 9.17
C ASN A 67 2.73 11.74 9.56
N LEU A 68 2.88 12.20 10.80
CA LEU A 68 2.34 13.49 11.25
C LEU A 68 3.05 14.68 10.58
N LEU A 69 4.37 14.59 10.34
CA LEU A 69 5.08 15.57 9.53
C LEU A 69 4.51 15.62 8.11
N THR A 70 4.21 14.46 7.52
CA THR A 70 3.55 14.41 6.21
C THR A 70 2.19 15.11 6.24
N ASP A 71 1.37 14.89 7.27
CA ASP A 71 0.07 15.56 7.39
C ASP A 71 0.23 17.08 7.51
N LEU A 72 1.24 17.55 8.23
CA LEU A 72 1.52 18.99 8.38
C LEU A 72 1.89 19.64 7.03
N ILE A 73 2.69 18.98 6.19
CA ILE A 73 3.17 19.56 4.92
C ILE A 73 2.23 19.30 3.73
N SER A 74 1.34 18.30 3.83
CA SER A 74 0.42 17.91 2.74
C SER A 74 -1.03 18.29 3.02
N GLY A 75 -1.33 18.85 4.19
CA GLY A 75 -2.68 19.25 4.57
C GLY A 75 -3.64 18.08 4.78
N ARG A 76 -4.94 18.33 4.56
CA ARG A 76 -6.02 17.38 4.85
C ARG A 76 -5.79 16.03 4.15
N ASN A 77 -6.04 14.94 4.89
CA ASN A 77 -6.11 13.58 4.39
C ASN A 77 -7.54 13.05 4.50
N PRO A 78 -8.29 12.92 3.39
CA PRO A 78 -9.68 12.45 3.42
C PRO A 78 -9.80 10.93 3.62
N VAL A 79 -8.70 10.19 3.70
CA VAL A 79 -8.60 8.72 3.71
C VAL A 79 -8.90 8.11 2.34
N ILE A 80 -10.04 8.42 1.74
CA ILE A 80 -10.38 8.07 0.36
C ILE A 80 -10.24 9.32 -0.51
N TRP A 81 -9.48 9.18 -1.57
CA TRP A 81 -9.16 10.22 -2.53
C TRP A 81 -9.91 9.98 -3.84
N ARG A 82 -10.13 11.05 -4.58
CA ARG A 82 -10.69 11.02 -5.93
C ARG A 82 -9.69 11.63 -6.91
N PRO A 83 -9.75 11.33 -8.20
CA PRO A 83 -8.90 12.00 -9.20
C PRO A 83 -8.97 13.53 -9.15
N GLU A 84 -10.14 14.09 -8.79
CA GLU A 84 -10.38 15.52 -8.66
C GLU A 84 -9.63 16.19 -7.49
N ASP A 85 -9.21 15.41 -6.50
CA ASP A 85 -8.39 15.90 -5.37
C ASP A 85 -6.94 16.21 -5.79
N PHE A 86 -6.54 15.74 -6.96
CA PHE A 86 -5.26 16.05 -7.59
C PHE A 86 -5.45 17.11 -8.67
N SER A 87 -4.47 17.99 -8.87
CA SER A 87 -4.58 19.11 -9.82
C SER A 87 -3.34 19.24 -10.69
N GLY A 88 -3.50 19.84 -11.88
CA GLY A 88 -2.43 20.10 -12.84
C GLY A 88 -1.63 18.85 -13.19
N GLU A 89 -0.33 18.99 -13.30
CA GLU A 89 0.62 17.93 -13.66
C GLU A 89 0.48 16.65 -12.81
N HIS A 90 0.07 16.79 -11.55
CA HIS A 90 -0.13 15.65 -10.65
C HIS A 90 -1.27 14.73 -11.12
N ARG A 91 -2.39 15.34 -11.54
CA ARG A 91 -3.54 14.64 -12.10
C ARG A 91 -3.24 14.09 -13.49
N GLU A 92 -2.56 14.86 -14.32
CA GLU A 92 -2.14 14.43 -15.67
C GLU A 92 -1.27 13.18 -15.61
N GLU A 93 -0.30 13.11 -14.68
CA GLU A 93 0.50 11.89 -14.49
C GLU A 93 -0.35 10.66 -14.11
N ILE A 94 -1.37 10.83 -13.25
CA ILE A 94 -2.27 9.74 -12.89
C ILE A 94 -3.06 9.27 -14.11
N GLU A 95 -3.64 10.20 -14.87
CA GLU A 95 -4.44 9.89 -16.08
C GLU A 95 -3.59 9.20 -17.15
N ASP A 96 -2.36 9.70 -17.38
CA ASP A 96 -1.40 9.08 -18.28
C ASP A 96 -1.02 7.66 -17.88
N LEU A 97 -0.81 7.43 -16.57
CA LEU A 97 -0.49 6.10 -16.07
C LEU A 97 -1.67 5.14 -16.19
N LEU A 98 -2.89 5.58 -15.91
CA LEU A 98 -4.09 4.76 -16.10
C LEU A 98 -4.25 4.37 -17.56
N LYS A 99 -4.03 5.33 -18.49
CA LYS A 99 -4.01 5.05 -19.92
C LYS A 99 -2.93 4.03 -20.29
N ALA A 100 -1.71 4.18 -19.77
CA ALA A 100 -0.64 3.22 -20.01
C ALA A 100 -1.00 1.81 -19.53
N PHE A 101 -1.71 1.68 -18.39
CA PHE A 101 -2.24 0.40 -17.93
C PHE A 101 -3.31 -0.15 -18.88
N ASP A 102 -4.24 0.67 -19.37
CA ASP A 102 -5.27 0.25 -20.30
C ASP A 102 -4.69 -0.23 -21.63
N ASP A 103 -3.69 0.49 -22.16
CA ASP A 103 -3.02 0.15 -23.41
C ASP A 103 -2.22 -1.17 -23.30
N ASN A 104 -1.76 -1.54 -22.11
CA ASN A 104 -0.92 -2.72 -21.88
C ASN A 104 -1.62 -3.87 -21.11
N LYS A 105 -2.89 -3.71 -20.69
CA LYS A 105 -3.55 -4.65 -19.77
C LYS A 105 -3.62 -6.10 -20.26
N GLU A 106 -3.88 -6.31 -21.55
CA GLU A 106 -3.98 -7.66 -22.12
C GLU A 106 -2.63 -8.39 -22.06
N THR A 107 -1.54 -7.70 -22.36
CA THR A 107 -0.18 -8.23 -22.24
C THR A 107 0.15 -8.56 -20.80
N ILE A 108 -0.14 -7.64 -19.87
CA ILE A 108 0.10 -7.81 -18.44
C ILE A 108 -0.66 -9.03 -17.90
N ILE A 109 -1.98 -9.11 -18.18
CA ILE A 109 -2.84 -10.21 -17.71
C ILE A 109 -2.37 -11.54 -18.28
N SER A 110 -2.06 -11.59 -19.58
CA SER A 110 -1.61 -12.81 -20.26
C SER A 110 -0.28 -13.32 -19.70
N GLU A 111 0.72 -12.45 -19.55
CA GLU A 111 2.05 -12.87 -19.11
C GLU A 111 2.12 -13.21 -17.62
N ILE A 112 1.49 -12.39 -16.77
CA ILE A 112 1.48 -12.63 -15.33
C ILE A 112 0.54 -13.80 -15.03
N GLY A 113 -0.60 -13.92 -15.71
CA GLY A 113 -1.56 -15.01 -15.54
C GLY A 113 -0.94 -16.38 -15.72
N LYS A 114 -0.09 -16.56 -16.74
CA LYS A 114 0.65 -17.81 -16.98
C LYS A 114 1.58 -18.20 -15.81
N GLN A 115 2.07 -17.22 -15.07
CA GLN A 115 2.97 -17.43 -13.94
C GLN A 115 2.23 -17.70 -12.63
N MET A 116 0.88 -17.53 -12.61
CA MET A 116 0.06 -17.67 -11.39
C MET A 116 -0.33 -19.11 -11.07
N GLU A 117 -0.05 -20.08 -11.94
CA GLU A 117 -0.39 -21.48 -11.69
C GLU A 117 0.24 -21.97 -10.37
N GLY A 118 -0.59 -22.56 -9.50
CA GLY A 118 -0.18 -23.05 -8.19
C GLY A 118 0.18 -21.98 -7.15
N LYS A 119 0.05 -20.70 -7.47
CA LYS A 119 0.40 -19.59 -6.58
C LYS A 119 -0.87 -18.90 -6.08
N LYS A 120 -0.82 -18.43 -4.85
CA LYS A 120 -1.93 -17.71 -4.22
C LYS A 120 -1.95 -16.24 -4.61
N ARG A 121 -0.81 -15.55 -4.50
CA ARG A 121 -0.66 -14.14 -4.78
C ARG A 121 0.64 -13.87 -5.51
N GLY A 122 0.58 -12.98 -6.49
CA GLY A 122 1.74 -12.57 -7.28
C GLY A 122 1.85 -11.06 -7.38
N MET A 123 3.07 -10.57 -7.59
CA MET A 123 3.35 -9.17 -7.79
C MET A 123 4.52 -8.95 -8.74
N VAL A 124 4.37 -8.00 -9.64
CA VAL A 124 5.45 -7.45 -10.46
C VAL A 124 5.57 -5.96 -10.17
N PHE A 125 6.80 -5.46 -10.10
CA PHE A 125 7.07 -4.03 -9.99
C PHE A 125 7.84 -3.55 -11.23
N PHE A 126 7.31 -2.53 -11.87
CA PHE A 126 7.96 -1.78 -12.95
C PHE A 126 8.80 -0.64 -12.37
N LYS A 127 8.34 -0.06 -11.26
CA LYS A 127 9.02 0.96 -10.47
C LYS A 127 8.73 0.73 -8.99
N TRP A 128 9.74 0.88 -8.12
CA TRP A 128 9.57 0.70 -6.69
C TRP A 128 10.28 1.82 -5.91
N TYR A 129 9.50 2.75 -5.34
CA TYR A 129 10.02 3.94 -4.63
C TYR A 129 11.16 4.62 -5.41
N ASP A 130 10.85 5.06 -6.62
CA ASP A 130 11.74 5.69 -7.61
C ASP A 130 12.90 4.81 -8.13
N LYS A 131 12.98 3.52 -7.74
CA LYS A 131 13.95 2.58 -8.32
C LYS A 131 13.35 1.83 -9.49
N PRO A 132 14.09 1.66 -10.60
CA PRO A 132 13.64 0.87 -11.73
C PRO A 132 13.48 -0.60 -11.33
N GLY A 133 12.37 -1.20 -11.77
CA GLY A 133 12.07 -2.61 -11.65
C GLY A 133 12.11 -3.32 -13.01
N ASP A 134 11.03 -4.01 -13.37
CA ASP A 134 10.87 -4.64 -14.68
C ASP A 134 10.70 -3.57 -15.77
N GLN A 135 11.48 -3.67 -16.84
CA GLN A 135 11.54 -2.67 -17.91
C GLN A 135 10.83 -3.12 -19.19
N SER A 136 10.01 -4.16 -19.12
CA SER A 136 9.38 -4.79 -20.29
C SER A 136 8.32 -3.92 -20.97
N ILE A 137 7.71 -2.99 -20.21
CA ILE A 137 6.69 -2.06 -20.72
C ILE A 137 7.30 -0.66 -20.77
N ALA A 138 7.50 -0.15 -21.98
CA ALA A 138 8.17 1.13 -22.21
C ALA A 138 7.40 2.32 -21.60
N ASP A 139 6.07 2.28 -21.60
CA ASP A 139 5.22 3.35 -21.07
C ASP A 139 5.41 3.60 -19.58
N PHE A 140 5.89 2.60 -18.83
CA PHE A 140 6.18 2.74 -17.40
C PHE A 140 7.59 3.25 -17.11
N ASN A 141 8.49 3.27 -18.11
CA ASN A 141 9.92 3.59 -17.95
C ASN A 141 10.25 5.08 -18.07
N ARG A 142 9.24 5.93 -18.27
CA ARG A 142 9.45 7.39 -18.31
C ARG A 142 9.71 7.96 -16.91
N GLU A 143 10.20 9.17 -16.82
CA GLU A 143 10.29 9.91 -15.57
C GLU A 143 8.89 10.28 -15.07
N TRP A 144 8.65 10.01 -13.80
CA TRP A 144 7.43 10.32 -13.09
C TRP A 144 7.77 11.20 -11.88
N LYS A 145 7.19 12.38 -11.80
CA LYS A 145 7.43 13.32 -10.71
C LYS A 145 6.68 12.93 -9.44
N TYR A 146 5.43 12.54 -9.58
CA TYR A 146 4.54 12.24 -8.46
C TYR A 146 4.32 10.75 -8.23
N ILE A 147 4.50 9.92 -9.23
CA ILE A 147 4.31 8.47 -9.13
C ILE A 147 5.60 7.80 -8.66
N LYS A 148 5.55 7.14 -7.50
CA LYS A 148 6.72 6.58 -6.81
C LYS A 148 6.84 5.07 -6.94
N THR A 149 5.72 4.36 -7.05
CA THR A 149 5.67 2.93 -7.30
C THR A 149 4.72 2.65 -8.45
N ILE A 150 5.10 1.75 -9.35
CA ILE A 150 4.26 1.21 -10.42
C ILE A 150 4.41 -0.30 -10.39
N GLY A 151 3.32 -1.02 -10.18
CA GLY A 151 3.32 -2.48 -10.17
C GLY A 151 1.95 -3.05 -10.48
N VAL A 152 1.88 -4.36 -10.53
CA VAL A 152 0.63 -5.13 -10.64
C VAL A 152 0.62 -6.20 -9.58
N SER A 153 -0.45 -6.24 -8.80
CA SER A 153 -0.74 -7.29 -7.82
C SER A 153 -1.80 -8.23 -8.37
N VAL A 154 -1.61 -9.52 -8.15
CA VAL A 154 -2.56 -10.56 -8.55
C VAL A 154 -2.98 -11.37 -7.34
N PHE A 155 -4.30 -11.48 -7.18
CA PHE A 155 -4.93 -12.40 -6.25
C PHE A 155 -5.55 -13.54 -7.04
N ASN A 156 -5.13 -14.75 -6.78
CA ASN A 156 -5.77 -15.92 -7.38
C ASN A 156 -7.17 -16.16 -6.77
N ALA A 157 -7.86 -17.20 -7.22
CA ALA A 157 -9.17 -17.60 -6.73
C ALA A 157 -9.22 -17.69 -5.19
N LYS A 158 -10.27 -17.15 -4.58
CA LYS A 158 -10.56 -17.24 -3.13
C LYS A 158 -9.43 -16.71 -2.22
N GLU A 159 -8.68 -15.70 -2.68
CA GLU A 159 -7.57 -15.12 -1.92
C GLU A 159 -7.91 -13.77 -1.30
N ALA A 160 -7.35 -13.51 -0.11
CA ALA A 160 -7.54 -12.26 0.61
C ALA A 160 -6.31 -11.89 1.44
N THR A 161 -6.09 -10.58 1.66
CA THR A 161 -5.18 -10.13 2.71
C THR A 161 -5.90 -10.12 4.06
N ARG A 162 -5.14 -10.24 5.14
CA ARG A 162 -5.64 -9.89 6.48
C ARG A 162 -5.76 -8.37 6.58
N LEU A 163 -6.56 -7.88 7.51
CA LEU A 163 -6.56 -6.47 7.88
C LEU A 163 -5.14 -6.03 8.27
N HIS A 164 -4.65 -4.96 7.66
CA HIS A 164 -3.29 -4.47 7.85
C HIS A 164 -3.20 -2.96 7.62
N TYR A 165 -2.04 -2.40 7.94
CA TYR A 165 -1.71 -0.99 7.78
C TYR A 165 -0.48 -0.86 6.90
N GLY A 166 -0.47 0.12 6.00
CA GLY A 166 0.73 0.59 5.35
C GLY A 166 1.60 1.41 6.33
N PRO A 167 2.91 1.49 6.09
CA PRO A 167 3.82 2.12 7.05
C PRO A 167 3.85 3.65 6.98
N VAL A 168 3.66 4.23 5.79
CA VAL A 168 3.89 5.65 5.54
C VAL A 168 2.78 6.27 4.71
N ARG A 169 2.45 7.53 5.01
CA ARG A 169 1.40 8.29 4.31
C ARG A 169 1.93 9.45 3.46
N VAL A 170 3.21 9.45 3.16
CA VAL A 170 3.80 10.40 2.20
C VAL A 170 3.27 10.15 0.78
N THR A 171 2.86 8.91 0.52
CA THR A 171 2.12 8.50 -0.67
C THR A 171 0.71 8.04 -0.30
N VAL A 172 -0.20 8.12 -1.27
CA VAL A 172 -1.48 7.41 -1.24
C VAL A 172 -1.41 6.22 -2.18
N ARG A 173 -2.17 5.16 -1.86
CA ARG A 173 -2.26 3.97 -2.66
C ARG A 173 -3.37 4.13 -3.70
N LEU A 174 -3.00 4.03 -4.97
CA LEU A 174 -3.93 3.92 -6.08
C LEU A 174 -3.97 2.46 -6.51
N LEU A 175 -5.17 1.89 -6.51
CA LEU A 175 -5.46 0.57 -7.03
C LEU A 175 -6.43 0.69 -8.21
N TYR A 176 -6.04 0.13 -9.37
CA TYR A 176 -6.87 0.13 -10.57
C TYR A 176 -7.08 -1.30 -11.07
N ASN A 177 -8.34 -1.74 -11.13
CA ASN A 177 -8.69 -3.10 -11.53
C ASN A 177 -8.57 -3.29 -13.04
N LEU A 178 -7.63 -4.13 -13.50
CA LEU A 178 -7.33 -4.34 -14.92
C LEU A 178 -8.29 -5.32 -15.59
N ASN A 179 -9.00 -6.17 -14.82
CA ASN A 179 -9.97 -7.14 -15.34
C ASN A 179 -11.30 -7.08 -14.58
N PRO A 180 -12.01 -5.91 -14.60
CA PRO A 180 -13.24 -5.72 -13.84
C PRO A 180 -14.33 -6.70 -14.28
N ARG A 181 -14.98 -7.32 -13.30
CA ARG A 181 -16.16 -8.17 -13.48
C ARG A 181 -17.15 -7.85 -12.37
N LYS A 182 -18.44 -7.99 -12.65
CA LYS A 182 -19.48 -7.74 -11.66
C LYS A 182 -19.47 -8.84 -10.60
N SER A 183 -19.17 -8.50 -9.36
CA SER A 183 -19.24 -9.38 -8.19
C SER A 183 -19.19 -8.57 -6.90
N ASP A 184 -20.04 -8.92 -5.94
CA ASP A 184 -20.04 -8.36 -4.59
C ASP A 184 -19.05 -9.08 -3.66
N ASP A 185 -18.45 -10.18 -4.12
CA ASP A 185 -17.42 -10.93 -3.37
C ASP A 185 -15.99 -10.43 -3.65
N ILE A 186 -15.86 -9.40 -4.51
CA ILE A 186 -14.57 -8.78 -4.82
C ILE A 186 -14.59 -7.31 -4.40
N PHE A 187 -13.87 -6.99 -3.33
CA PHE A 187 -13.86 -5.64 -2.78
C PHE A 187 -12.56 -5.29 -2.04
N LEU A 188 -12.34 -4.00 -1.88
CA LEU A 188 -11.41 -3.42 -0.92
C LEU A 188 -12.19 -2.96 0.30
N GLU A 189 -11.76 -3.33 1.50
CA GLU A 189 -12.29 -2.79 2.74
C GLU A 189 -11.27 -1.81 3.34
N VAL A 190 -11.70 -0.58 3.60
CA VAL A 190 -10.90 0.49 4.21
C VAL A 190 -11.68 1.07 5.37
N ASP A 191 -11.13 1.05 6.56
CA ASP A 191 -11.75 1.56 7.81
C ASP A 191 -13.18 1.02 8.04
N GLY A 192 -13.36 -0.29 7.76
CA GLY A 192 -14.62 -1.00 7.89
C GLY A 192 -15.66 -0.75 6.78
N LYS A 193 -15.34 0.10 5.79
CA LYS A 193 -16.22 0.33 4.63
C LYS A 193 -15.71 -0.47 3.43
N LYS A 194 -16.67 -1.16 2.74
CA LYS A 194 -16.40 -1.89 1.51
C LYS A 194 -16.51 -0.98 0.29
N TYR A 195 -15.58 -1.18 -0.65
CA TYR A 195 -15.53 -0.54 -1.96
C TYR A 195 -15.48 -1.64 -3.01
N PHE A 196 -16.54 -1.73 -3.82
CA PHE A 196 -16.70 -2.81 -4.80
C PHE A 196 -16.08 -2.41 -6.13
N TRP A 197 -15.27 -3.30 -6.69
CA TRP A 197 -14.53 -3.05 -7.94
C TRP A 197 -15.43 -2.95 -9.19
N HIS A 198 -16.67 -3.43 -9.12
CA HIS A 198 -17.62 -3.28 -10.21
C HIS A 198 -18.37 -1.94 -10.19
N GLU A 199 -18.37 -1.23 -9.05
CA GLU A 199 -18.93 0.10 -8.92
C GLU A 199 -17.90 1.16 -9.37
N ASP A 200 -16.64 0.98 -8.98
CA ASP A 200 -15.54 1.85 -9.36
C ASP A 200 -14.26 1.01 -9.51
N PRO A 201 -13.69 0.92 -10.73
CA PRO A 201 -12.46 0.19 -10.95
C PRO A 201 -11.23 0.88 -10.36
N LEU A 202 -11.32 2.17 -10.00
CA LEU A 202 -10.25 2.98 -9.44
C LEU A 202 -10.53 3.34 -7.99
N ILE A 203 -9.68 2.88 -7.09
CA ILE A 203 -9.76 3.22 -5.66
C ILE A 203 -8.44 3.84 -5.23
N ILE A 204 -8.49 5.08 -4.73
CA ILE A 204 -7.33 5.80 -4.20
C ILE A 204 -7.54 6.02 -2.70
N PHE A 205 -6.60 5.59 -1.88
CA PHE A 205 -6.78 5.65 -0.42
C PHE A 205 -5.45 5.80 0.34
N ASP A 206 -5.55 6.24 1.58
CA ASP A 206 -4.45 6.23 2.55
C ASP A 206 -4.28 4.80 3.11
N ASP A 207 -3.24 4.10 2.69
CA ASP A 207 -2.99 2.72 3.12
C ASP A 207 -2.50 2.60 4.58
N THR A 208 -2.18 3.72 5.24
CA THR A 208 -1.90 3.72 6.68
C THR A 208 -3.15 3.55 7.55
N VAL A 209 -4.34 3.58 6.95
CA VAL A 209 -5.59 3.18 7.60
C VAL A 209 -5.80 1.68 7.47
N ASN A 210 -6.47 1.07 8.45
CA ASN A 210 -6.71 -0.38 8.46
C ASN A 210 -7.51 -0.82 7.24
N HIS A 211 -6.94 -1.71 6.44
CA HIS A 211 -7.54 -2.14 5.18
C HIS A 211 -7.24 -3.60 4.84
N ARG A 212 -8.05 -4.17 3.96
CA ARG A 212 -7.81 -5.49 3.35
C ARG A 212 -8.43 -5.58 1.95
N SER A 213 -7.85 -6.42 1.11
CA SER A 213 -8.34 -6.70 -0.24
C SER A 213 -8.81 -8.15 -0.34
N ILE A 214 -9.97 -8.37 -0.95
CA ILE A 214 -10.62 -9.67 -1.03
C ILE A 214 -10.92 -9.99 -2.50
N ASN A 215 -10.55 -11.18 -2.92
CA ASN A 215 -11.03 -11.85 -4.13
C ASN A 215 -11.78 -13.11 -3.70
N GLY A 216 -13.08 -13.02 -3.52
CA GLY A 216 -13.96 -14.13 -3.14
C GLY A 216 -14.41 -15.00 -4.30
N GLU A 217 -13.94 -14.76 -5.52
CA GLU A 217 -14.34 -15.43 -6.73
C GLU A 217 -13.35 -16.53 -7.16
N ASP A 218 -13.77 -17.35 -8.13
CA ASP A 218 -12.99 -18.51 -8.64
C ASP A 218 -12.04 -18.14 -9.80
N TRP A 219 -11.85 -16.85 -10.08
CA TRP A 219 -10.91 -16.35 -11.09
C TRP A 219 -9.90 -15.37 -10.51
N PRO A 220 -8.72 -15.23 -11.13
CA PRO A 220 -7.71 -14.29 -10.67
C PRO A 220 -8.13 -12.84 -10.94
N ARG A 221 -7.82 -11.96 -9.99
CA ARG A 221 -7.99 -10.51 -10.10
C ARG A 221 -6.62 -9.84 -10.25
N PHE A 222 -6.50 -9.00 -11.28
CA PHE A 222 -5.31 -8.23 -11.58
C PHE A 222 -5.56 -6.76 -11.25
N VAL A 223 -4.70 -6.17 -10.44
CA VAL A 223 -4.85 -4.79 -9.98
C VAL A 223 -3.54 -4.05 -10.14
N ALA A 224 -3.57 -2.92 -10.87
CA ALA A 224 -2.48 -1.97 -10.84
C ALA A 224 -2.28 -1.48 -9.40
N PHE A 225 -1.04 -1.46 -8.96
CA PHE A 225 -0.62 -1.14 -7.60
C PHE A 225 0.35 0.03 -7.68
N VAL A 226 -0.11 1.20 -7.30
CA VAL A 226 0.61 2.44 -7.52
C VAL A 226 0.70 3.23 -6.23
N ASP A 227 1.88 3.78 -5.93
CA ASP A 227 2.03 4.78 -4.89
C ASP A 227 2.23 6.15 -5.53
N VAL A 228 1.36 7.09 -5.19
CA VAL A 228 1.36 8.46 -5.68
C VAL A 228 1.64 9.41 -4.52
N LEU A 229 2.51 10.40 -4.69
CA LEU A 229 2.74 11.42 -3.66
C LEU A 229 1.42 12.09 -3.29
N ARG A 230 1.22 12.38 -2.01
CA ARG A 230 0.09 13.23 -1.60
C ARG A 230 0.24 14.65 -2.14
N PRO A 231 -0.85 15.33 -2.53
CA PRO A 231 -0.78 16.74 -2.91
C PRO A 231 -0.12 17.58 -1.81
N SER A 232 0.93 18.32 -2.17
CA SER A 232 1.70 19.17 -1.25
C SER A 232 2.46 20.24 -2.01
N ARG A 233 2.69 21.39 -1.35
CA ARG A 233 3.60 22.43 -1.84
C ARG A 233 5.08 22.09 -1.58
N PHE A 234 5.35 21.06 -0.78
CA PHE A 234 6.69 20.66 -0.34
C PHE A 234 7.15 19.36 -0.99
N THR A 235 6.97 19.22 -2.32
CA THR A 235 7.30 18.01 -3.09
C THR A 235 8.77 17.58 -2.91
N ALA A 236 9.70 18.53 -2.81
CA ALA A 236 11.11 18.20 -2.57
C ALA A 236 11.33 17.50 -1.22
N LEU A 237 10.63 17.94 -0.16
CA LEU A 237 10.68 17.28 1.16
C LEU A 237 10.02 15.90 1.10
N GLN A 238 8.88 15.76 0.42
CA GLN A 238 8.26 14.45 0.22
C GLN A 238 9.17 13.48 -0.53
N ASN A 239 9.88 13.94 -1.57
CA ASN A 239 10.87 13.12 -2.29
C ASN A 239 12.02 12.68 -1.38
N ALA A 240 12.52 13.54 -0.50
CA ALA A 240 13.51 13.15 0.51
C ALA A 240 12.96 12.10 1.48
N MET A 241 11.70 12.23 1.90
CA MET A 241 11.00 11.24 2.72
C MET A 241 10.86 9.90 2.00
N VAL A 242 10.48 9.89 0.73
CA VAL A 242 10.43 8.67 -0.12
C VAL A 242 11.81 8.03 -0.24
N ALA A 243 12.87 8.82 -0.42
CA ALA A 243 14.25 8.29 -0.50
C ALA A 243 14.68 7.60 0.80
N ILE A 244 14.29 8.12 1.97
CA ILE A 244 14.53 7.48 3.27
C ILE A 244 13.80 6.13 3.35
N VAL A 245 12.51 6.09 2.98
CA VAL A 245 11.73 4.84 2.92
C VAL A 245 12.38 3.83 1.99
N ALA A 246 12.78 4.26 0.79
CA ALA A 246 13.46 3.42 -0.20
C ALA A 246 14.81 2.87 0.30
N ALA A 247 15.55 3.64 1.11
CA ALA A 247 16.80 3.19 1.72
C ALA A 247 16.55 2.14 2.81
N CYS A 248 15.56 2.37 3.67
CA CYS A 248 15.18 1.42 4.72
C CYS A 248 14.66 0.09 4.15
N GLN A 249 14.00 0.10 3.00
CA GLN A 249 13.45 -1.10 2.37
C GLN A 249 14.48 -2.03 1.72
N LYS A 250 15.73 -1.61 1.54
CA LYS A 250 16.82 -2.52 1.12
C LYS A 250 17.01 -3.72 2.07
N PHE A 251 16.51 -3.62 3.29
CA PHE A 251 16.55 -4.66 4.32
C PHE A 251 15.32 -5.60 4.28
N ASN A 252 14.46 -5.54 3.26
CA ASN A 252 13.08 -6.01 3.37
C ASN A 252 12.65 -7.10 2.40
N GLY A 253 12.99 -8.35 2.71
CA GLY A 253 12.07 -9.46 2.43
C GLY A 253 10.82 -9.47 3.34
N VAL A 254 10.58 -8.42 4.16
CA VAL A 254 9.56 -8.41 5.22
C VAL A 254 8.16 -8.04 4.73
N PHE A 255 8.01 -7.11 3.75
CA PHE A 255 6.69 -6.59 3.37
C PHE A 255 5.86 -7.52 2.47
N TYR A 256 6.49 -8.35 1.67
CA TYR A 256 5.81 -9.22 0.70
C TYR A 256 6.18 -10.70 0.85
N THR A 257 6.42 -11.17 2.08
CA THR A 257 6.83 -12.56 2.39
C THR A 257 5.87 -13.62 1.85
N ASN A 258 4.58 -13.26 1.70
CA ASN A 258 3.54 -14.16 1.18
C ASN A 258 3.17 -13.88 -0.29
N TRP A 259 4.01 -13.12 -1.01
CA TRP A 259 3.81 -12.78 -2.40
C TRP A 259 4.90 -13.40 -3.27
N THR A 260 4.51 -13.99 -4.40
CA THR A 260 5.49 -14.40 -5.40
C THR A 260 5.88 -13.19 -6.24
N GLN A 261 7.15 -12.77 -6.16
CA GLN A 261 7.66 -11.77 -7.08
C GLN A 261 7.78 -12.39 -8.47
N MET A 262 7.26 -11.68 -9.45
CA MET A 262 7.23 -12.07 -10.86
C MET A 262 8.02 -11.08 -11.69
N LYS A 263 8.37 -11.51 -12.91
CA LYS A 263 8.95 -10.65 -13.94
C LYS A 263 8.17 -10.86 -15.22
N MET A 264 7.97 -9.80 -15.97
CA MET A 264 7.48 -9.90 -17.33
C MET A 264 8.58 -10.53 -18.19
N LYS A 265 8.23 -11.42 -19.08
CA LYS A 265 9.16 -11.88 -20.13
C LYS A 265 9.19 -10.73 -21.15
N GLY A 266 10.29 -9.98 -21.19
CA GLY A 266 10.43 -8.92 -22.18
C GLY A 266 10.12 -9.46 -23.57
N GLN A 267 9.35 -8.70 -24.35
CA GLN A 267 9.26 -8.98 -25.78
C GLN A 267 10.69 -8.98 -26.31
N ALA A 268 11.15 -10.12 -26.83
CA ALA A 268 12.41 -10.16 -27.56
C ALA A 268 12.30 -9.05 -28.62
N LYS A 269 13.22 -8.08 -28.56
CA LYS A 269 13.32 -7.06 -29.61
C LYS A 269 13.51 -7.81 -30.91
N GLY A 270 12.42 -7.88 -31.72
CA GLY A 270 12.47 -8.33 -33.10
C GLY A 270 13.20 -7.30 -33.95
#